data_43c3c73b827e2a066677c775eeab2219
#
_entry.id   43c3c73b827e2a066677c775eeab2219
#
_cell.length_a   1.000
_cell.length_b   1.000
_cell.length_c   1.000
_cell.angle_alpha   90.00
_cell.angle_beta   90.00
_cell.angle_gamma   90.00
#
_symmetry.space_group_name_H-M   'P 1'
#
loop_
_entity.id
_entity.type
_entity.pdbx_description
1 polymer ?
#
loop_
_entity_poly.entity_id
_entity_poly.type
_entity_poly.pdbx_seq_one_letter_code
_entity_poly.pdbx_strand_id
1 'polypeptide(L)'
;RRRIPELYDFDYPSSTGVVQNSESYAQGVAAQRPFYFEHIAGLADRAFDEYAELTGRRYARAMGYRLEDAEYVIAGQGSVVRDAEAVADYLREHRRIKVGVLNLTMFRPFPADLVIDMLAGARGVVVLERTDQPLAVELPMIRELRAALGQAAENGRARASRPSAGRRLRKRAAATTSSLPFPKLSAITPDQVPNLYSACYGLGGRDLQPADLVAAVENMLEEGAGRRQFYLGIDFIDEDTQLPKVQIRQESVLADYPQLRDLALTPAQSVELNP
;
A
#
# COMPACT_ATOMS: atom_id res chain seq x y z
N ARG A 1 -34.50 8.26 -2.13
CA ARG A 1 -35.21 8.94 -1.00
C ARG A 1 -34.19 9.75 -0.23
N ARG A 2 -34.35 11.08 -0.22
CA ARG A 2 -33.53 11.98 0.59
C ARG A 2 -33.93 11.77 2.05
N ARG A 3 -33.08 11.17 2.86
CA ARG A 3 -33.33 11.04 4.30
C ARG A 3 -32.93 12.35 4.95
N ILE A 4 -33.90 13.13 5.38
CA ILE A 4 -33.68 14.32 6.21
C ILE A 4 -33.65 13.80 7.63
N PRO A 5 -32.57 13.96 8.39
CA PRO A 5 -32.56 13.58 9.80
C PRO A 5 -33.57 14.45 10.57
N GLU A 6 -34.26 13.84 11.48
CA GLU A 6 -35.10 14.57 12.44
C GLU A 6 -34.16 15.33 13.39
N LEU A 7 -34.17 16.65 13.28
CA LEU A 7 -33.26 17.52 14.03
C LEU A 7 -33.76 17.84 15.43
N TYR A 8 -35.08 17.72 15.65
CA TYR A 8 -35.74 18.02 16.90
C TYR A 8 -36.70 16.91 17.23
N ASP A 9 -36.46 16.24 18.33
CA ASP A 9 -37.36 15.28 18.95
C ASP A 9 -37.76 15.81 20.32
N PHE A 10 -39.02 16.14 20.49
CA PHE A 10 -39.55 16.74 21.75
C PHE A 10 -39.70 15.70 22.87
N ASP A 11 -39.86 14.41 22.51
CA ASP A 11 -40.00 13.34 23.49
C ASP A 11 -38.60 12.86 23.95
N TYR A 12 -37.61 12.97 23.08
CA TYR A 12 -36.20 12.62 23.34
C TYR A 12 -35.27 13.77 22.93
N PRO A 13 -35.31 14.91 23.65
CA PRO A 13 -34.51 16.05 23.30
C PRO A 13 -33.03 15.73 23.36
N SER A 14 -32.35 15.79 22.21
CA SER A 14 -30.90 15.62 22.09
C SER A 14 -30.24 16.95 21.74
N SER A 15 -29.15 17.26 22.42
CA SER A 15 -28.32 18.41 22.06
C SER A 15 -27.48 18.04 20.86
N THR A 16 -27.68 18.75 19.74
CA THR A 16 -26.83 18.66 18.56
C THR A 16 -25.89 19.85 18.53
N GLY A 17 -24.60 19.59 18.49
CA GLY A 17 -23.60 20.64 18.44
C GLY A 17 -22.20 20.12 18.71
N VAL A 18 -21.22 21.04 18.72
CA VAL A 18 -19.80 20.70 18.87
C VAL A 18 -19.37 20.48 20.31
N VAL A 19 -20.22 20.73 21.28
CA VAL A 19 -19.92 20.60 22.72
C VAL A 19 -20.51 19.32 23.26
N GLN A 20 -19.64 18.42 23.68
CA GLN A 20 -19.98 17.19 24.40
C GLN A 20 -19.17 17.12 25.69
N ASN A 21 -19.73 16.52 26.73
CA ASN A 21 -18.93 16.18 27.90
C ASN A 21 -17.94 15.07 27.57
N SER A 22 -16.87 14.94 28.34
CA SER A 22 -15.77 14.02 28.09
C SER A 22 -16.23 12.56 27.99
N GLU A 23 -17.20 12.18 28.80
CA GLU A 23 -17.73 10.82 28.86
C GLU A 23 -18.53 10.47 27.60
N SER A 24 -19.47 11.32 27.21
CA SER A 24 -20.28 11.14 25.98
C SER A 24 -19.39 11.13 24.72
N TYR A 25 -18.38 11.97 24.69
CA TYR A 25 -17.44 12.03 23.58
C TYR A 25 -16.65 10.72 23.43
N ALA A 26 -16.09 10.21 24.54
CA ALA A 26 -15.32 8.98 24.54
C ALA A 26 -16.17 7.75 24.13
N GLN A 27 -17.42 7.68 24.62
CA GLN A 27 -18.37 6.64 24.22
C GLN A 27 -18.72 6.74 22.73
N GLY A 28 -18.98 7.95 22.23
CA GLY A 28 -19.25 8.19 20.81
C GLY A 28 -18.08 7.76 19.90
N VAL A 29 -16.85 8.10 20.28
CA VAL A 29 -15.65 7.69 19.57
C VAL A 29 -15.50 6.15 19.56
N ALA A 30 -15.69 5.51 20.70
CA ALA A 30 -15.62 4.05 20.80
C ALA A 30 -16.69 3.35 19.94
N ALA A 31 -17.90 3.90 19.89
CA ALA A 31 -18.99 3.37 19.10
C ALA A 31 -18.81 3.51 17.59
N GLN A 32 -17.97 4.40 17.11
CA GLN A 32 -17.73 4.59 15.66
C GLN A 32 -17.21 3.32 14.98
N ARG A 33 -16.38 2.52 15.66
CA ARG A 33 -15.80 1.30 15.08
C ARG A 33 -16.88 0.28 14.71
N PRO A 34 -17.72 -0.24 15.63
CA PRO A 34 -18.75 -1.22 15.30
C PRO A 34 -19.89 -0.64 14.45
N PHE A 35 -20.23 0.65 14.59
CA PHE A 35 -21.35 1.24 13.86
C PHE A 35 -21.00 1.64 12.42
N TYR A 36 -19.77 2.10 12.18
CA TYR A 36 -19.37 2.60 10.86
C TYR A 36 -18.23 1.82 10.26
N PHE A 37 -17.07 1.77 10.91
CA PHE A 37 -15.84 1.31 10.25
C PHE A 37 -15.87 -0.17 9.92
N GLU A 38 -16.46 -1.01 10.73
CA GLU A 38 -16.53 -2.45 10.47
C GLU A 38 -17.43 -2.82 9.28
N HIS A 39 -18.35 -1.94 8.91
CA HIS A 39 -19.26 -2.15 7.79
C HIS A 39 -18.71 -1.63 6.45
N ILE A 40 -17.75 -0.72 6.46
CA ILE A 40 -17.27 -0.02 5.26
C ILE A 40 -16.74 -1.00 4.22
N ALA A 41 -15.94 -1.99 4.61
CA ALA A 41 -15.37 -2.95 3.66
C ALA A 41 -16.47 -3.70 2.90
N GLY A 42 -17.45 -4.27 3.62
CA GLY A 42 -18.56 -5.00 2.99
C GLY A 42 -19.51 -4.10 2.19
N LEU A 43 -19.66 -2.83 2.58
CA LEU A 43 -20.42 -1.85 1.79
C LEU A 43 -19.70 -1.53 0.47
N ALA A 44 -18.38 -1.34 0.54
CA ALA A 44 -17.58 -1.09 -0.65
C ALA A 44 -17.59 -2.27 -1.62
N ASP A 45 -17.43 -3.50 -1.12
CA ASP A 45 -17.47 -4.70 -1.95
C ASP A 45 -18.80 -4.78 -2.70
N ARG A 46 -19.95 -4.60 -2.02
CA ARG A 46 -21.27 -4.57 -2.68
C ARG A 46 -21.40 -3.44 -3.70
N ALA A 47 -20.89 -2.25 -3.40
CA ALA A 47 -20.93 -1.12 -4.33
C ALA A 47 -20.08 -1.38 -5.59
N PHE A 48 -18.94 -2.06 -5.45
CA PHE A 48 -18.13 -2.48 -6.59
C PHE A 48 -18.83 -3.54 -7.44
N ASP A 49 -19.53 -4.49 -6.81
CA ASP A 49 -20.32 -5.50 -7.52
C ASP A 49 -21.47 -4.85 -8.31
N GLU A 50 -22.26 -3.97 -7.68
CA GLU A 50 -23.32 -3.21 -8.36
C GLU A 50 -22.76 -2.37 -9.52
N TYR A 51 -21.61 -1.73 -9.33
CA TYR A 51 -20.96 -0.97 -10.39
C TYR A 51 -20.54 -1.87 -11.55
N ALA A 52 -20.03 -3.06 -11.25
CA ALA A 52 -19.63 -4.03 -12.27
C ALA A 52 -20.85 -4.52 -13.09
N GLU A 53 -21.97 -4.78 -12.42
CA GLU A 53 -23.23 -5.14 -13.09
C GLU A 53 -23.75 -4.03 -14.04
N LEU A 54 -23.66 -2.78 -13.61
CA LEU A 54 -24.14 -1.63 -14.38
C LEU A 54 -23.23 -1.26 -15.57
N THR A 55 -21.92 -1.44 -15.43
CA THR A 55 -20.93 -0.89 -16.38
C THR A 55 -20.10 -1.94 -17.10
N GLY A 56 -20.09 -3.17 -16.62
CA GLY A 56 -19.18 -4.22 -17.06
C GLY A 56 -17.74 -4.06 -16.56
N ARG A 57 -17.43 -2.98 -15.80
CA ARG A 57 -16.08 -2.71 -15.26
C ARG A 57 -15.98 -3.22 -13.85
N ARG A 58 -14.98 -4.09 -13.60
CA ARG A 58 -14.76 -4.66 -12.28
C ARG A 58 -13.69 -3.89 -11.51
N TYR A 59 -14.03 -3.52 -10.28
CA TYR A 59 -13.13 -2.96 -9.28
C TYR A 59 -13.28 -3.73 -7.98
N ALA A 60 -12.25 -3.68 -7.13
CA ALA A 60 -12.28 -4.22 -5.79
C ALA A 60 -11.46 -3.30 -4.87
N ARG A 61 -11.51 -3.53 -3.56
CA ARG A 61 -10.74 -2.77 -2.57
C ARG A 61 -9.22 -2.83 -2.84
N ALA A 62 -8.75 -3.99 -3.28
CA ALA A 62 -7.43 -4.23 -3.83
C ALA A 62 -7.53 -5.22 -4.99
N MET A 63 -6.70 -5.05 -6.01
CA MET A 63 -6.68 -5.90 -7.20
C MET A 63 -5.25 -6.27 -7.56
N GLY A 64 -5.04 -7.52 -7.94
CA GLY A 64 -3.76 -8.02 -8.43
C GLY A 64 -3.74 -8.12 -9.96
N TYR A 65 -2.60 -7.79 -10.55
CA TYR A 65 -2.29 -8.06 -11.95
C TYR A 65 -1.04 -8.93 -12.01
N ARG A 66 -1.16 -10.13 -12.61
CA ARG A 66 -0.07 -11.12 -12.73
C ARG A 66 0.65 -11.43 -11.41
N LEU A 67 -0.09 -11.52 -10.31
CA LEU A 67 0.48 -11.81 -8.98
C LEU A 67 0.69 -13.30 -8.73
N GLU A 68 0.10 -14.20 -9.51
CA GLU A 68 0.04 -15.65 -9.24
C GLU A 68 1.42 -16.31 -9.13
N ASP A 69 2.40 -15.78 -9.88
CA ASP A 69 3.78 -16.26 -9.90
C ASP A 69 4.81 -15.15 -9.72
N ALA A 70 4.36 -13.98 -9.24
CA ALA A 70 5.21 -12.81 -9.11
C ALA A 70 6.26 -12.99 -8.00
N GLU A 71 7.52 -12.74 -8.35
CA GLU A 71 8.61 -12.66 -7.38
C GLU A 71 8.81 -11.23 -6.87
N TYR A 72 8.51 -10.25 -7.71
CA TYR A 72 8.56 -8.82 -7.39
C TYR A 72 7.24 -8.16 -7.69
N VAL A 73 6.83 -7.20 -6.87
CA VAL A 73 5.55 -6.53 -7.01
C VAL A 73 5.73 -5.01 -7.00
N ILE A 74 5.03 -4.35 -7.93
CA ILE A 74 4.83 -2.91 -7.90
C ILE A 74 3.47 -2.64 -7.26
N ALA A 75 3.46 -1.99 -6.11
CA ALA A 75 2.23 -1.60 -5.41
C ALA A 75 1.98 -0.11 -5.60
N GLY A 76 0.77 0.25 -6.01
CA GLY A 76 0.42 1.64 -6.27
C GLY A 76 -1.07 1.91 -6.17
N GLN A 77 -1.42 3.19 -6.35
CA GLN A 77 -2.78 3.69 -6.33
C GLN A 77 -2.99 4.72 -7.43
N GLY A 78 -4.12 4.65 -8.11
CA GLY A 78 -4.47 5.59 -9.16
C GLY A 78 -3.88 5.26 -10.54
N SER A 79 -3.63 6.28 -11.37
CA SER A 79 -3.25 6.10 -12.77
C SER A 79 -1.91 5.38 -12.98
N VAL A 80 -0.95 5.57 -12.09
CA VAL A 80 0.38 4.93 -12.17
C VAL A 80 0.31 3.40 -12.27
N VAL A 81 -0.77 2.81 -11.80
CA VAL A 81 -0.98 1.36 -11.85
C VAL A 81 -1.05 0.85 -13.29
N ARG A 82 -1.62 1.62 -14.22
CA ARG A 82 -1.67 1.23 -15.63
C ARG A 82 -0.31 1.20 -16.29
N ASP A 83 0.53 2.17 -15.98
CA ASP A 83 1.91 2.20 -16.44
C ASP A 83 2.69 1.04 -15.83
N ALA A 84 2.46 0.74 -14.54
CA ALA A 84 3.07 -0.40 -13.85
C ALA A 84 2.64 -1.76 -14.45
N GLU A 85 1.38 -1.92 -14.88
CA GLU A 85 0.89 -3.12 -15.57
C GLU A 85 1.64 -3.33 -16.90
N ALA A 86 1.78 -2.28 -17.71
CA ALA A 86 2.51 -2.32 -18.96
C ALA A 86 4.00 -2.62 -18.76
N VAL A 87 4.62 -2.02 -17.74
CA VAL A 87 6.02 -2.30 -17.37
C VAL A 87 6.18 -3.73 -16.86
N ALA A 88 5.23 -4.27 -16.09
CA ALA A 88 5.28 -5.66 -15.65
C ALA A 88 5.25 -6.62 -16.84
N ASP A 89 4.44 -6.36 -17.85
CA ASP A 89 4.42 -7.15 -19.09
C ASP A 89 5.75 -7.06 -19.84
N TYR A 90 6.27 -5.85 -20.03
CA TYR A 90 7.58 -5.63 -20.64
C TYR A 90 8.70 -6.42 -19.94
N LEU A 91 8.77 -6.33 -18.61
CA LEU A 91 9.82 -7.02 -17.83
C LEU A 91 9.69 -8.54 -17.91
N ARG A 92 8.47 -9.07 -17.93
CA ARG A 92 8.22 -10.50 -18.10
C ARG A 92 8.64 -10.99 -19.50
N GLU A 93 8.29 -10.26 -20.53
CA GLU A 93 8.52 -10.64 -21.92
C GLU A 93 10.00 -10.48 -22.30
N HIS A 94 10.60 -9.35 -21.98
CA HIS A 94 11.93 -8.99 -22.47
C HIS A 94 13.08 -9.31 -21.50
N ARG A 95 12.80 -9.30 -20.19
CA ARG A 95 13.83 -9.51 -19.15
C ARG A 95 13.66 -10.80 -18.36
N ARG A 96 12.54 -11.51 -18.57
CA ARG A 96 12.21 -12.74 -17.83
C ARG A 96 12.10 -12.54 -16.31
N ILE A 97 11.78 -11.33 -15.86
CA ILE A 97 11.58 -11.00 -14.46
C ILE A 97 10.09 -11.14 -14.15
N LYS A 98 9.75 -11.94 -13.16
CA LYS A 98 8.36 -12.19 -12.75
C LYS A 98 7.84 -11.05 -11.88
N VAL A 99 7.34 -10.02 -12.54
CA VAL A 99 6.75 -8.84 -11.90
C VAL A 99 5.24 -8.93 -11.92
N GLY A 100 4.61 -8.59 -10.81
CA GLY A 100 3.17 -8.37 -10.71
C GLY A 100 2.86 -6.97 -10.20
N VAL A 101 1.60 -6.58 -10.25
CA VAL A 101 1.16 -5.26 -9.78
C VAL A 101 0.03 -5.41 -8.78
N LEU A 102 0.14 -4.70 -7.66
CA LEU A 102 -0.93 -4.54 -6.68
C LEU A 102 -1.55 -3.15 -6.85
N ASN A 103 -2.81 -3.10 -7.24
CA ASN A 103 -3.62 -1.90 -7.30
C ASN A 103 -4.45 -1.75 -6.02
N LEU A 104 -4.22 -0.68 -5.27
CA LEU A 104 -5.03 -0.30 -4.12
C LEU A 104 -6.09 0.72 -4.55
N THR A 105 -7.36 0.32 -4.56
CA THR A 105 -8.48 1.22 -4.84
C THR A 105 -8.98 1.89 -3.55
N MET A 106 -8.95 1.17 -2.44
CA MET A 106 -9.37 1.65 -1.13
C MET A 106 -8.16 1.79 -0.19
N PHE A 107 -7.93 3.01 0.31
CA PHE A 107 -6.87 3.27 1.28
C PHE A 107 -7.35 3.23 2.74
N ARG A 108 -8.62 3.57 2.98
CA ARG A 108 -9.24 3.57 4.32
C ARG A 108 -10.68 3.02 4.26
N PRO A 109 -11.02 1.98 5.05
CA PRO A 109 -10.11 1.14 5.82
C PRO A 109 -9.11 0.42 4.93
N PHE A 110 -7.87 0.21 5.41
CA PHE A 110 -6.86 -0.49 4.63
C PHE A 110 -7.27 -1.96 4.40
N PRO A 111 -7.26 -2.47 3.15
CA PRO A 111 -7.73 -3.82 2.82
C PRO A 111 -6.67 -4.89 3.14
N ALA A 112 -6.21 -4.92 4.39
CA ALA A 112 -5.15 -5.82 4.84
C ALA A 112 -5.49 -7.31 4.61
N ASP A 113 -6.78 -7.65 4.73
CA ASP A 113 -7.32 -8.99 4.46
C ASP A 113 -7.02 -9.50 3.05
N LEU A 114 -7.02 -8.61 2.05
CA LEU A 114 -6.71 -8.96 0.66
C LEU A 114 -5.21 -8.84 0.36
N VAL A 115 -4.60 -7.76 0.82
CA VAL A 115 -3.23 -7.41 0.47
C VAL A 115 -2.21 -8.40 1.00
N ILE A 116 -2.42 -8.95 2.21
CA ILE A 116 -1.52 -9.93 2.80
C ILE A 116 -1.42 -11.16 1.90
N ASP A 117 -2.56 -11.70 1.45
CA ASP A 117 -2.60 -12.90 0.63
C ASP A 117 -1.98 -12.67 -0.77
N MET A 118 -2.10 -11.42 -1.29
CA MET A 118 -1.52 -11.04 -2.57
C MET A 118 0.00 -10.85 -2.54
N LEU A 119 0.57 -10.50 -1.38
CA LEU A 119 1.99 -10.17 -1.24
C LEU A 119 2.82 -11.25 -0.54
N ALA A 120 2.17 -12.20 0.15
CA ALA A 120 2.88 -13.22 0.91
C ALA A 120 3.76 -14.08 0.00
N GLY A 121 5.07 -14.13 0.31
CA GLY A 121 6.05 -14.93 -0.42
C GLY A 121 6.71 -14.20 -1.60
N ALA A 122 6.32 -12.99 -1.93
CA ALA A 122 7.08 -12.15 -2.85
C ALA A 122 8.46 -11.82 -2.26
N ARG A 123 9.50 -11.73 -3.10
CA ARG A 123 10.86 -11.35 -2.67
C ARG A 123 10.96 -9.87 -2.34
N GLY A 124 10.32 -9.03 -3.16
CA GLY A 124 10.34 -7.58 -3.01
C GLY A 124 9.06 -6.91 -3.46
N VAL A 125 8.69 -5.84 -2.77
CA VAL A 125 7.54 -4.99 -3.10
C VAL A 125 8.00 -3.54 -3.10
N VAL A 126 7.97 -2.87 -4.25
CA VAL A 126 8.13 -1.42 -4.33
C VAL A 126 6.77 -0.75 -4.24
N VAL A 127 6.66 0.21 -3.31
CA VAL A 127 5.45 0.97 -3.04
C VAL A 127 5.59 2.36 -3.63
N LEU A 128 4.75 2.66 -4.61
CA LEU A 128 4.75 3.93 -5.33
C LEU A 128 3.79 4.92 -4.66
N GLU A 129 4.30 6.05 -4.19
CA GLU A 129 3.49 7.09 -3.54
C GLU A 129 3.79 8.47 -4.11
N ARG A 130 2.72 9.19 -4.51
CA ARG A 130 2.83 10.56 -5.01
C ARG A 130 2.76 11.58 -3.88
N THR A 131 3.53 11.32 -2.83
CA THR A 131 3.64 12.18 -1.64
C THR A 131 4.99 11.99 -1.00
N ASP A 132 5.44 12.99 -0.29
CA ASP A 132 6.61 12.91 0.58
C ASP A 132 6.25 13.36 1.99
N GLN A 133 6.86 12.75 2.98
CA GLN A 133 6.73 13.08 4.40
C GLN A 133 8.10 13.10 5.07
N PRO A 134 8.89 14.17 4.87
CA PRO A 134 10.30 14.20 5.27
C PRO A 134 10.55 14.05 6.79
N LEU A 135 9.52 14.28 7.61
CA LEU A 135 9.59 14.06 9.06
C LEU A 135 9.11 12.67 9.50
N ALA A 136 8.65 11.84 8.57
CA ALA A 136 8.27 10.46 8.84
C ALA A 136 9.34 9.49 8.35
N VAL A 137 9.48 8.36 9.02
CA VAL A 137 10.43 7.32 8.60
C VAL A 137 10.05 6.72 7.25
N GLU A 138 8.75 6.61 6.98
CA GLU A 138 8.21 6.03 5.74
C GLU A 138 6.94 6.76 5.32
N LEU A 139 6.59 6.62 4.05
CA LEU A 139 5.38 7.19 3.45
C LEU A 139 4.10 6.47 3.92
N PRO A 140 2.92 7.07 3.73
CA PRO A 140 1.68 6.55 4.33
C PRO A 140 1.31 5.13 3.93
N MET A 141 1.38 4.78 2.63
CA MET A 141 0.93 3.47 2.14
C MET A 141 1.89 2.35 2.55
N ILE A 142 3.19 2.57 2.47
CA ILE A 142 4.16 1.56 2.90
C ILE A 142 4.06 1.29 4.41
N ARG A 143 3.70 2.28 5.24
CA ARG A 143 3.44 2.09 6.66
C ARG A 143 2.24 1.17 6.91
N GLU A 144 1.15 1.33 6.13
CA GLU A 144 -0.01 0.45 6.23
C GLU A 144 0.32 -0.98 5.81
N LEU A 145 1.07 -1.13 4.71
CA LEU A 145 1.56 -2.44 4.26
C LEU A 145 2.43 -3.12 5.33
N ARG A 146 3.36 -2.36 5.91
CA ARG A 146 4.24 -2.88 6.95
C ARG A 146 3.46 -3.27 8.21
N ALA A 147 2.46 -2.48 8.60
CA ALA A 147 1.58 -2.80 9.72
C ALA A 147 0.76 -4.08 9.44
N ALA A 148 0.17 -4.21 8.26
CA ALA A 148 -0.61 -5.37 7.85
C ALA A 148 0.24 -6.66 7.84
N LEU A 149 1.41 -6.63 7.20
CA LEU A 149 2.34 -7.76 7.16
C LEU A 149 2.88 -8.11 8.55
N GLY A 150 3.14 -7.10 9.39
CA GLY A 150 3.57 -7.29 10.78
C GLY A 150 2.51 -8.02 11.62
N GLN A 151 1.23 -7.62 11.48
CA GLN A 151 0.09 -8.27 12.13
C GLN A 151 -0.11 -9.72 11.65
N ALA A 152 0.03 -9.95 10.34
CA ALA A 152 -0.04 -11.28 9.76
C ALA A 152 1.11 -12.21 10.26
N ALA A 153 2.32 -11.67 10.36
CA ALA A 153 3.47 -12.39 10.93
C ALA A 153 3.27 -12.67 12.44
N GLU A 154 2.60 -11.79 13.18
CA GLU A 154 2.23 -12.03 14.57
C GLU A 154 1.23 -13.19 14.68
N ASN A 155 0.23 -13.26 13.78
CA ASN A 155 -0.64 -14.43 13.65
C ASN A 155 0.16 -15.70 13.37
N GLY A 156 1.18 -15.63 12.50
CA GLY A 156 2.06 -16.76 12.19
C GLY A 156 2.81 -17.26 13.42
N ARG A 157 3.41 -16.35 14.19
CA ARG A 157 4.08 -16.68 15.46
C ARG A 157 3.13 -17.30 16.49
N ALA A 158 1.93 -16.72 16.64
CA ALA A 158 0.91 -17.24 17.54
C ALA A 158 0.42 -18.65 17.13
N ARG A 159 0.37 -18.92 15.82
CA ARG A 159 0.02 -20.23 15.29
C ARG A 159 1.10 -21.28 15.52
N ALA A 160 2.37 -20.89 15.30
CA ALA A 160 3.53 -21.77 15.49
C ALA A 160 3.79 -22.12 16.98
N SER A 161 3.50 -21.21 17.90
CA SER A 161 3.68 -21.43 19.34
C SER A 161 2.60 -22.31 20.00
N ARG A 162 1.54 -22.70 19.25
CA ARG A 162 0.51 -23.58 19.79
C ARG A 162 1.05 -25.01 19.94
N PRO A 163 1.00 -25.62 21.15
CA PRO A 163 1.40 -27.01 21.34
C PRO A 163 0.57 -27.91 20.42
N SER A 164 1.19 -28.88 19.79
CA SER A 164 0.50 -29.95 19.07
C SER A 164 -0.25 -30.81 20.08
N ALA A 165 -1.43 -30.35 20.50
CA ALA A 165 -2.26 -31.06 21.46
C ALA A 165 -2.75 -32.37 20.85
N GLY A 166 -2.41 -33.49 21.50
CA GLY A 166 -2.93 -34.81 21.14
C GLY A 166 -4.47 -34.83 21.09
N ARG A 167 -5.04 -35.73 20.30
CA ARG A 167 -6.48 -35.82 19.93
C ARG A 167 -7.47 -35.70 21.10
N ARG A 168 -7.07 -36.05 22.36
CA ARG A 168 -7.92 -35.94 23.57
C ARG A 168 -7.98 -34.54 24.18
N LEU A 169 -6.95 -33.74 24.06
CA LEU A 169 -6.93 -32.35 24.53
C LEU A 169 -7.61 -31.38 23.55
N ARG A 170 -7.69 -31.71 22.24
CA ARG A 170 -8.41 -30.92 21.24
C ARG A 170 -9.91 -30.71 21.58
N LYS A 171 -10.59 -31.68 22.19
CA LYS A 171 -12.01 -31.57 22.56
C LYS A 171 -12.25 -30.58 23.73
N ARG A 172 -11.25 -30.41 24.61
CA ARG A 172 -11.32 -29.43 25.73
C ARG A 172 -10.78 -28.05 25.33
N ALA A 173 -9.79 -28.01 24.43
CA ALA A 173 -9.24 -26.75 23.89
C ALA A 173 -10.16 -26.09 22.83
N ALA A 174 -11.11 -26.84 22.26
CA ALA A 174 -12.14 -26.26 21.38
C ALA A 174 -13.13 -25.33 22.12
N ALA A 175 -13.16 -25.38 23.46
CA ALA A 175 -13.95 -24.47 24.30
C ALA A 175 -13.19 -23.21 24.73
N THR A 176 -11.86 -23.16 24.54
CA THR A 176 -11.02 -21.97 24.67
C THR A 176 -10.28 -21.74 23.38
N THR A 177 -11.02 -21.34 22.36
CA THR A 177 -10.45 -20.83 21.11
C THR A 177 -9.75 -19.52 21.45
N SER A 178 -8.48 -19.58 21.81
CA SER A 178 -7.61 -18.42 21.74
C SER A 178 -7.60 -18.02 20.26
N SER A 179 -8.41 -17.01 19.92
CA SER A 179 -8.43 -16.39 18.60
C SER A 179 -7.02 -15.92 18.27
N LEU A 180 -6.65 -15.94 16.98
CA LEU A 180 -5.43 -15.26 16.55
C LEU A 180 -5.49 -13.79 17.01
N PRO A 181 -4.34 -13.15 17.27
CA PRO A 181 -4.31 -11.73 17.63
C PRO A 181 -5.11 -10.84 16.65
N PHE A 182 -5.06 -11.18 15.37
CA PHE A 182 -5.80 -10.49 14.30
C PHE A 182 -6.65 -11.49 13.51
N PRO A 183 -7.86 -11.83 13.99
CA PRO A 183 -8.66 -12.94 13.46
C PRO A 183 -9.08 -12.78 12.00
N LYS A 184 -9.14 -11.53 11.49
CA LYS A 184 -9.54 -11.21 10.12
C LYS A 184 -8.37 -11.31 9.12
N LEU A 185 -7.15 -11.55 9.59
CA LEU A 185 -5.96 -11.57 8.76
C LEU A 185 -5.37 -12.98 8.68
N SER A 186 -4.84 -13.30 7.51
CA SER A 186 -4.06 -14.52 7.29
C SER A 186 -2.83 -14.57 8.21
N ALA A 187 -2.35 -15.77 8.49
CA ALA A 187 -1.13 -16.00 9.24
C ALA A 187 0.00 -16.32 8.26
N ILE A 188 1.05 -15.51 8.25
CA ILE A 188 2.23 -15.72 7.42
C ILE A 188 3.46 -16.01 8.26
N THR A 189 4.42 -16.72 7.69
CA THR A 189 5.71 -16.99 8.32
C THR A 189 6.72 -15.86 8.02
N PRO A 190 7.79 -15.71 8.79
CA PRO A 190 8.77 -14.63 8.57
C PRO A 190 9.40 -14.62 7.17
N ASP A 191 9.59 -15.79 6.57
CA ASP A 191 10.11 -15.97 5.21
C ASP A 191 9.11 -15.58 4.11
N GLN A 192 7.83 -15.47 4.45
CA GLN A 192 6.79 -14.99 3.55
C GLN A 192 6.63 -13.46 3.58
N VAL A 193 7.31 -12.76 4.47
CA VAL A 193 7.26 -11.29 4.54
C VAL A 193 8.20 -10.71 3.48
N PRO A 194 7.68 -9.99 2.47
CA PRO A 194 8.52 -9.42 1.43
C PRO A 194 9.41 -8.28 1.94
N ASN A 195 10.51 -8.04 1.23
CA ASN A 195 11.26 -6.80 1.39
C ASN A 195 10.44 -5.63 0.84
N LEU A 196 10.24 -4.58 1.65
CA LEU A 196 9.52 -3.39 1.22
C LEU A 196 10.48 -2.27 0.82
N TYR A 197 10.13 -1.59 -0.28
CA TYR A 197 10.87 -0.47 -0.85
C TYR A 197 9.91 0.70 -1.07
N SER A 198 10.31 1.89 -0.66
CA SER A 198 9.51 3.12 -0.76
C SER A 198 10.00 3.95 -1.93
N ALA A 199 9.12 4.23 -2.87
CA ALA A 199 9.40 5.05 -4.04
C ALA A 199 8.47 6.25 -4.07
N CYS A 200 9.03 7.45 -3.90
CA CYS A 200 8.32 8.70 -4.09
C CYS A 200 8.40 9.14 -5.54
N TYR A 201 7.28 9.56 -6.13
CA TYR A 201 7.22 10.00 -7.53
C TYR A 201 6.25 11.16 -7.73
N GLY A 202 6.35 11.84 -8.87
CA GLY A 202 5.34 12.75 -9.39
C GLY A 202 5.10 14.02 -8.57
N LEU A 203 6.04 14.39 -7.68
CA LEU A 203 5.95 15.63 -6.91
C LEU A 203 6.03 16.84 -7.86
N GLY A 204 5.23 17.87 -7.57
CA GLY A 204 5.17 19.06 -8.42
C GLY A 204 4.59 18.83 -9.81
N GLY A 205 3.94 17.68 -10.04
CA GLY A 205 3.35 17.35 -11.34
C GLY A 205 4.34 16.75 -12.34
N ARG A 206 5.53 16.33 -11.89
CA ARG A 206 6.53 15.70 -12.76
C ARG A 206 6.04 14.33 -13.22
N ASP A 207 6.13 14.06 -14.52
CA ASP A 207 5.70 12.81 -15.11
C ASP A 207 6.65 11.65 -14.72
N LEU A 208 6.07 10.50 -14.47
CA LEU A 208 6.78 9.26 -14.25
C LEU A 208 6.91 8.53 -15.60
N GLN A 209 8.11 8.16 -15.95
CA GLN A 209 8.38 7.44 -17.18
C GLN A 209 8.41 5.93 -16.95
N PRO A 210 8.07 5.10 -17.96
CA PRO A 210 8.20 3.64 -17.85
C PRO A 210 9.59 3.17 -17.41
N ALA A 211 10.63 3.86 -17.86
CA ALA A 211 12.01 3.57 -17.47
C ALA A 211 12.26 3.73 -15.96
N ASP A 212 11.60 4.69 -15.31
CA ASP A 212 11.68 4.87 -13.85
C ASP A 212 11.11 3.65 -13.11
N LEU A 213 9.99 3.11 -13.61
CA LEU A 213 9.37 1.90 -13.03
C LEU A 213 10.24 0.66 -13.25
N VAL A 214 10.90 0.55 -14.41
CA VAL A 214 11.89 -0.50 -14.65
C VAL A 214 13.04 -0.39 -13.66
N ALA A 215 13.61 0.81 -13.48
CA ALA A 215 14.67 1.05 -12.52
C ALA A 215 14.26 0.71 -11.08
N ALA A 216 13.01 1.00 -10.71
CA ALA A 216 12.47 0.64 -9.40
C ALA A 216 12.41 -0.87 -9.17
N VAL A 217 12.10 -1.66 -10.22
CA VAL A 217 12.14 -3.12 -10.14
C VAL A 217 13.58 -3.62 -10.11
N GLU A 218 14.47 -3.11 -10.98
CA GLU A 218 15.88 -3.48 -11.01
C GLU A 218 16.56 -3.21 -9.66
N ASN A 219 16.18 -2.13 -8.96
CA ASN A 219 16.68 -1.84 -7.62
C ASN A 219 16.38 -2.94 -6.59
N MET A 220 15.34 -3.74 -6.80
CA MET A 220 14.96 -4.83 -5.90
C MET A 220 15.69 -6.15 -6.19
N LEU A 221 16.30 -6.30 -7.36
CA LEU A 221 17.00 -7.53 -7.75
C LEU A 221 18.26 -7.75 -6.90
N GLU A 222 18.78 -8.98 -6.90
CA GLU A 222 19.98 -9.34 -6.12
C GLU A 222 21.21 -8.52 -6.54
N GLU A 223 21.34 -8.23 -7.84
CA GLU A 223 22.37 -7.35 -8.40
C GLU A 223 22.03 -5.86 -8.35
N GLY A 224 20.84 -5.51 -7.89
CA GLY A 224 20.35 -4.14 -7.78
C GLY A 224 20.97 -3.34 -6.64
N ALA A 225 20.75 -2.04 -6.63
CA ALA A 225 21.27 -1.16 -5.58
C ALA A 225 20.66 -1.43 -4.18
N GLY A 226 19.50 -2.07 -4.12
CA GLY A 226 18.82 -2.42 -2.89
C GLY A 226 18.40 -1.22 -2.02
N ARG A 227 18.29 -0.03 -2.62
CA ARG A 227 17.90 1.20 -1.91
C ARG A 227 16.48 1.07 -1.38
N ARG A 228 16.30 1.25 -0.08
CA ARG A 228 15.01 1.05 0.59
C ARG A 228 14.06 2.24 0.44
N GLN A 229 14.60 3.43 0.20
CA GLN A 229 13.84 4.65 0.00
C GLN A 229 14.52 5.48 -1.08
N PHE A 230 13.75 5.91 -2.07
CA PHE A 230 14.26 6.66 -3.22
C PHE A 230 13.16 7.44 -3.91
N TYR A 231 13.59 8.35 -4.79
CA TYR A 231 12.72 9.15 -5.66
C TYR A 231 12.88 8.74 -7.11
N LEU A 232 11.77 8.72 -7.83
CA LEU A 232 11.70 8.43 -9.26
C LEU A 232 11.45 9.71 -10.06
N GLY A 233 12.04 9.77 -11.24
CA GLY A 233 11.87 10.89 -12.16
C GLY A 233 12.47 12.20 -11.65
N ILE A 234 13.52 12.16 -10.83
CA ILE A 234 14.23 13.34 -10.35
C ILE A 234 15.62 13.40 -10.98
N ASP A 235 15.89 14.54 -11.61
CA ASP A 235 17.23 14.98 -11.99
C ASP A 235 17.57 16.20 -11.17
N PHE A 236 18.64 16.13 -10.38
CA PHE A 236 19.10 17.27 -9.59
C PHE A 236 19.69 18.37 -10.47
N ILE A 237 20.31 17.97 -11.59
CA ILE A 237 20.84 18.88 -12.61
C ILE A 237 20.28 18.43 -13.95
N ASP A 238 19.56 19.31 -14.59
CA ASP A 238 18.99 19.13 -15.92
C ASP A 238 19.46 20.31 -16.79
N GLU A 239 20.45 20.06 -17.65
CA GLU A 239 21.08 21.11 -18.48
C GLU A 239 20.13 21.65 -19.54
N ASP A 240 19.13 20.85 -19.95
CA ASP A 240 18.21 21.21 -21.03
C ASP A 240 17.05 22.11 -20.55
N THR A 241 16.58 21.89 -19.33
CA THR A 241 15.35 22.54 -18.83
C THR A 241 15.58 23.55 -17.71
N GLN A 242 16.70 23.45 -16.98
CA GLN A 242 17.00 24.36 -15.87
C GLN A 242 17.73 25.63 -16.34
N LEU A 243 17.34 26.76 -15.76
CA LEU A 243 18.07 27.99 -15.93
C LEU A 243 19.47 27.91 -15.28
N PRO A 244 20.53 28.54 -15.87
CA PRO A 244 21.90 28.45 -15.34
C PRO A 244 22.04 28.83 -13.86
N LYS A 245 21.26 29.77 -13.38
CA LYS A 245 21.25 30.17 -11.95
C LYS A 245 20.71 29.05 -11.05
N VAL A 246 19.78 28.25 -11.55
CA VAL A 246 19.22 27.10 -10.83
C VAL A 246 20.23 25.98 -10.78
N GLN A 247 20.90 25.70 -11.91
CA GLN A 247 21.97 24.69 -12.00
C GLN A 247 23.10 25.00 -10.98
N ILE A 248 23.61 26.21 -10.96
CA ILE A 248 24.66 26.63 -10.01
C ILE A 248 24.22 26.43 -8.55
N ARG A 249 22.95 26.71 -8.24
CA ARG A 249 22.41 26.47 -6.89
C ARG A 249 22.32 24.99 -6.58
N GLN A 250 21.86 24.18 -7.52
CA GLN A 250 21.77 22.72 -7.35
C GLN A 250 23.17 22.10 -7.21
N GLU A 251 24.15 22.54 -7.99
CA GLU A 251 25.54 22.11 -7.85
C GLU A 251 26.10 22.40 -6.45
N SER A 252 25.82 23.61 -5.93
CA SER A 252 26.24 23.98 -4.57
C SER A 252 25.59 23.06 -3.53
N VAL A 253 24.27 22.79 -3.65
CA VAL A 253 23.56 21.91 -2.73
C VAL A 253 24.11 20.48 -2.80
N LEU A 254 24.40 19.97 -4.00
CA LEU A 254 24.98 18.64 -4.18
C LEU A 254 26.45 18.54 -3.72
N ALA A 255 27.18 19.66 -3.71
CA ALA A 255 28.51 19.72 -3.12
C ALA A 255 28.47 19.67 -1.59
N ASP A 256 27.51 20.38 -0.98
CA ASP A 256 27.32 20.41 0.47
C ASP A 256 26.70 19.10 0.99
N TYR A 257 25.83 18.46 0.20
CA TYR A 257 25.08 17.25 0.55
C TYR A 257 25.16 16.17 -0.56
N PRO A 258 26.32 15.57 -0.80
CA PRO A 258 26.53 14.63 -1.91
C PRO A 258 25.64 13.38 -1.83
N GLN A 259 25.19 12.99 -0.64
CA GLN A 259 24.27 11.87 -0.41
C GLN A 259 22.90 12.05 -1.06
N LEU A 260 22.51 13.27 -1.46
CA LEU A 260 21.27 13.52 -2.19
C LEU A 260 21.22 12.76 -3.52
N ARG A 261 22.37 12.54 -4.16
CA ARG A 261 22.47 11.76 -5.39
C ARG A 261 22.02 10.32 -5.21
N ASP A 262 22.19 9.78 -4.00
CA ASP A 262 21.79 8.41 -3.67
C ASP A 262 20.26 8.28 -3.46
N LEU A 263 19.56 9.39 -3.27
CA LEU A 263 18.10 9.39 -3.17
C LEU A 263 17.41 9.30 -4.53
N ALA A 264 18.05 9.77 -5.60
CA ALA A 264 17.50 9.67 -6.95
C ALA A 264 17.82 8.29 -7.55
N LEU A 265 16.82 7.60 -8.04
CA LEU A 265 17.00 6.39 -8.81
C LEU A 265 16.82 6.73 -10.29
N THR A 266 17.91 6.78 -11.01
CA THR A 266 17.92 7.13 -12.44
C THR A 266 17.92 5.85 -13.28
N PRO A 267 17.05 5.73 -14.29
CA PRO A 267 17.05 4.58 -15.19
C PRO A 267 18.34 4.52 -16.01
N ALA A 268 18.87 3.31 -16.19
CA ALA A 268 20.08 3.09 -16.98
C ALA A 268 19.84 3.26 -18.49
N GLN A 269 18.61 3.06 -18.95
CA GLN A 269 18.22 3.12 -20.37
C GLN A 269 16.79 3.66 -20.52
N SER A 270 16.51 4.32 -21.65
CA SER A 270 15.14 4.61 -22.03
C SER A 270 14.40 3.32 -22.37
N VAL A 271 13.14 3.25 -21.99
CA VAL A 271 12.25 2.11 -22.28
C VAL A 271 11.09 2.61 -23.11
N GLU A 272 10.95 2.05 -24.31
CA GLU A 272 9.77 2.26 -25.14
C GLU A 272 8.82 1.09 -24.91
N LEU A 273 7.64 1.39 -24.41
CA LEU A 273 6.54 0.43 -24.35
C LEU A 273 5.82 0.45 -25.69
N ASN A 274 5.65 -0.70 -26.31
CA ASN A 274 4.79 -0.80 -27.49
C ASN A 274 3.34 -0.51 -27.05
N PRO A 275 2.60 0.32 -27.79
CA PRO A 275 1.23 0.69 -27.48
C PRO A 275 0.26 -0.51 -27.54
#